data_5dad990842c797a1820dc79d2d28eea8
#
_entry.id   5dad990842c797a1820dc79d2d28eea8
#
_cell.length_a   1.000
_cell.length_b   1.000
_cell.length_c   1.000
_cell.angle_alpha   90.00
_cell.angle_beta   90.00
_cell.angle_gamma   90.00
#
_symmetry.space_group_name_H-M   'P 1'
#
loop_
_entity.id
_entity.type
_entity.pdbx_description
1 polymer ?
#
loop_
_entity_poly.entity_id
_entity_poly.type
_entity_poly.pdbx_seq_one_letter_code
_entity_poly.pdbx_strand_id
1 'polypeptide(L)'
;MRVVVTGGAGFIGSNFVLRTLATRPDVQISVLDAMTYAANPATLAPVADRINLVEGSITDPLLVDDMVADADVVVHFAAESHNDNSLRDPSAFVNTNLVGTYTLLEAVRRHRVRLHHISTDEVYGDLELNDPARFTESTPYNPSSPYSSTKAGSDLLVRAWARSFGIEATISNCSNNYGPYQHIEKFIPRQITNVLAGLRPKVYGTGANVRDWIHVDDHNDAVWTIIEHGRIGQTYLIGADGETSNLDVVRMILTELGQPDDAFDFVTDRPGHDLRYAIDSTKLRTELGWTPHYTHFRDGLADTIDWYRTNRDWWENDKSVVENAYAASQEVIRR
;
A
#
# COMPACT_ATOMS: atom_id res chain seq x y z
N MET A 1 -22.17 9.43 -7.04
CA MET A 1 -21.20 8.49 -7.66
C MET A 1 -21.15 7.23 -6.83
N ARG A 2 -21.25 6.05 -7.46
CA ARG A 2 -21.18 4.73 -6.82
C ARG A 2 -19.78 4.15 -7.04
N VAL A 3 -19.05 3.91 -5.97
CA VAL A 3 -17.66 3.45 -5.99
C VAL A 3 -17.58 2.05 -5.39
N VAL A 4 -17.03 1.11 -6.14
CA VAL A 4 -16.63 -0.20 -5.59
C VAL A 4 -15.16 -0.15 -5.22
N VAL A 5 -14.87 -0.47 -3.96
CA VAL A 5 -13.50 -0.51 -3.41
C VAL A 5 -13.17 -1.95 -3.10
N THR A 6 -12.28 -2.57 -3.86
CA THR A 6 -11.78 -3.91 -3.52
C THR A 6 -10.58 -3.80 -2.59
N GLY A 7 -10.48 -4.67 -1.59
CA GLY A 7 -9.43 -4.57 -0.57
C GLY A 7 -9.65 -3.41 0.40
N GLY A 8 -10.92 -2.97 0.56
CA GLY A 8 -11.24 -1.79 1.35
C GLY A 8 -11.18 -1.99 2.87
N ALA A 9 -11.00 -3.21 3.37
CA ALA A 9 -10.74 -3.48 4.80
C ALA A 9 -9.23 -3.56 5.13
N GLY A 10 -8.35 -3.55 4.11
CA GLY A 10 -6.90 -3.44 4.27
C GLY A 10 -6.45 -2.01 4.57
N PHE A 11 -5.15 -1.81 4.82
CA PHE A 11 -4.58 -0.53 5.25
C PHE A 11 -4.94 0.66 4.34
N ILE A 12 -4.51 0.64 3.08
CA ILE A 12 -4.68 1.79 2.18
C ILE A 12 -6.16 1.94 1.79
N GLY A 13 -6.84 0.81 1.51
CA GLY A 13 -8.24 0.79 1.12
C GLY A 13 -9.17 1.31 2.22
N SER A 14 -8.95 0.95 3.49
CA SER A 14 -9.78 1.45 4.60
C SER A 14 -9.59 2.96 4.81
N ASN A 15 -8.35 3.45 4.73
CA ASN A 15 -8.09 4.89 4.75
C ASN A 15 -8.75 5.62 3.57
N PHE A 16 -8.74 5.01 2.37
CA PHE A 16 -9.46 5.56 1.20
C PHE A 16 -10.97 5.66 1.47
N VAL A 17 -11.58 4.61 2.04
CA VAL A 17 -13.00 4.61 2.41
C VAL A 17 -13.31 5.70 3.44
N LEU A 18 -12.56 5.73 4.55
CA LEU A 18 -12.77 6.70 5.65
C LEU A 18 -12.62 8.14 5.15
N ARG A 19 -11.53 8.43 4.42
CA ARG A 19 -11.24 9.75 3.87
C ARG A 19 -12.28 10.18 2.82
N THR A 20 -12.70 9.26 1.96
CA THR A 20 -13.75 9.54 0.97
C THR A 20 -15.04 9.95 1.65
N LEU A 21 -15.52 9.19 2.63
CA LEU A 21 -16.75 9.51 3.34
C LEU A 21 -16.65 10.81 4.16
N ALA A 22 -15.46 11.20 4.59
CA ALA A 22 -15.25 12.47 5.29
C ALA A 22 -15.23 13.68 4.34
N THR A 23 -14.66 13.53 3.14
CA THR A 23 -14.42 14.65 2.20
C THR A 23 -15.40 14.69 1.02
N ARG A 24 -16.10 13.59 0.74
CA ARG A 24 -17.04 13.41 -0.39
C ARG A 24 -18.34 12.73 0.08
N PRO A 25 -19.19 13.42 0.85
CA PRO A 25 -20.35 12.81 1.52
C PRO A 25 -21.39 12.22 0.56
N ASP A 26 -21.41 12.67 -0.71
CA ASP A 26 -22.35 12.21 -1.75
C ASP A 26 -21.88 10.92 -2.46
N VAL A 27 -20.70 10.40 -2.13
CA VAL A 27 -20.18 9.16 -2.70
C VAL A 27 -20.79 7.97 -1.95
N GLN A 28 -21.34 7.03 -2.69
CA GLN A 28 -21.81 5.73 -2.16
C GLN A 28 -20.70 4.71 -2.36
N ILE A 29 -20.32 4.02 -1.28
CA ILE A 29 -19.21 3.07 -1.29
C ILE A 29 -19.73 1.65 -1.03
N SER A 30 -19.38 0.72 -1.92
CA SER A 30 -19.43 -0.72 -1.68
C SER A 30 -18.00 -1.25 -1.57
N VAL A 31 -17.72 -1.99 -0.50
CA VAL A 31 -16.41 -2.60 -0.23
C VAL A 31 -16.51 -4.11 -0.49
N LEU A 32 -15.60 -4.65 -1.30
CA LEU A 32 -15.37 -6.08 -1.45
C LEU A 32 -14.02 -6.44 -0.84
N ASP A 33 -14.02 -7.26 0.20
CA ASP A 33 -12.80 -7.69 0.88
C ASP A 33 -12.88 -9.17 1.29
N ALA A 34 -11.81 -9.93 1.09
CA ALA A 34 -11.75 -11.33 1.48
C ALA A 34 -11.51 -11.52 2.98
N MET A 35 -11.41 -10.46 3.75
CA MET A 35 -11.19 -10.43 5.20
C MET A 35 -10.04 -11.33 5.65
N THR A 36 -8.91 -11.26 4.92
CA THR A 36 -7.69 -12.01 5.24
C THR A 36 -6.98 -11.43 6.48
N TYR A 37 -5.83 -11.98 6.84
CA TYR A 37 -5.04 -11.56 8.00
C TYR A 37 -4.70 -10.04 8.04
N ALA A 38 -4.64 -9.39 6.90
CA ALA A 38 -4.31 -7.97 6.78
C ALA A 38 -5.52 -7.04 6.92
N ALA A 39 -6.73 -7.58 6.90
CA ALA A 39 -7.97 -6.83 7.11
C ALA A 39 -8.27 -6.69 8.61
N ASN A 40 -8.70 -5.48 9.02
CA ASN A 40 -9.18 -5.26 10.38
C ASN A 40 -10.59 -4.65 10.34
N PRO A 41 -11.64 -5.42 10.66
CA PRO A 41 -13.02 -4.93 10.64
C PRO A 41 -13.26 -3.72 11.53
N ALA A 42 -12.49 -3.59 12.63
CA ALA A 42 -12.61 -2.46 13.56
C ALA A 42 -12.29 -1.12 12.89
N THR A 43 -11.48 -1.13 11.82
CA THR A 43 -11.13 0.09 11.08
C THR A 43 -12.34 0.71 10.39
N LEU A 44 -13.24 -0.10 9.83
CA LEU A 44 -14.45 0.37 9.14
C LEU A 44 -15.68 0.47 10.05
N ALA A 45 -15.59 -0.01 11.30
CA ALA A 45 -16.71 0.02 12.23
C ALA A 45 -17.34 1.43 12.42
N PRO A 46 -16.58 2.53 12.47
CA PRO A 46 -17.16 3.88 12.62
C PRO A 46 -18.03 4.33 11.43
N VAL A 47 -17.94 3.67 10.28
CA VAL A 47 -18.66 4.02 9.04
C VAL A 47 -19.50 2.84 8.50
N ALA A 48 -19.69 1.81 9.28
CA ALA A 48 -20.35 0.57 8.85
C ALA A 48 -21.80 0.80 8.34
N ASP A 49 -22.50 1.80 8.87
CA ASP A 49 -23.85 2.19 8.46
C ASP A 49 -23.87 3.03 7.15
N ARG A 50 -22.71 3.46 6.66
CA ARG A 50 -22.55 4.32 5.49
C ARG A 50 -21.94 3.60 4.28
N ILE A 51 -21.57 2.33 4.43
CA ILE A 51 -20.97 1.50 3.39
C ILE A 51 -21.73 0.20 3.22
N ASN A 52 -21.63 -0.39 2.03
CA ASN A 52 -22.01 -1.77 1.81
C ASN A 52 -20.74 -2.64 1.85
N LEU A 53 -20.47 -3.31 2.99
CA LEU A 53 -19.33 -4.22 3.14
C LEU A 53 -19.75 -5.65 2.77
N VAL A 54 -19.12 -6.19 1.74
CA VAL A 54 -19.32 -7.57 1.25
C VAL A 54 -18.02 -8.35 1.48
N GLU A 55 -18.12 -9.41 2.28
CA GLU A 55 -17.03 -10.36 2.46
C GLU A 55 -16.97 -11.34 1.29
N GLY A 56 -15.84 -11.38 0.59
CA GLY A 56 -15.64 -12.28 -0.53
C GLY A 56 -14.38 -11.99 -1.31
N SER A 57 -14.02 -12.92 -2.20
CA SER A 57 -12.79 -12.85 -2.98
C SER A 57 -13.02 -12.21 -4.35
N ILE A 58 -12.06 -11.39 -4.80
CA ILE A 58 -12.01 -10.90 -6.19
C ILE A 58 -11.80 -12.01 -7.23
N THR A 59 -11.50 -13.23 -6.80
CA THR A 59 -11.40 -14.41 -7.69
C THR A 59 -12.74 -15.08 -7.94
N ASP A 60 -13.83 -14.67 -7.24
CA ASP A 60 -15.18 -15.16 -7.49
C ASP A 60 -15.85 -14.34 -8.61
N PRO A 61 -16.03 -14.91 -9.81
CA PRO A 61 -16.53 -14.16 -10.95
C PRO A 61 -18.00 -13.74 -10.83
N LEU A 62 -18.81 -14.49 -10.08
CA LEU A 62 -20.24 -14.16 -9.92
C LEU A 62 -20.39 -13.00 -8.93
N LEU A 63 -19.67 -13.05 -7.82
CA LEU A 63 -19.67 -11.98 -6.83
C LEU A 63 -19.12 -10.66 -7.40
N VAL A 64 -17.99 -10.73 -8.11
CA VAL A 64 -17.37 -9.56 -8.74
C VAL A 64 -18.28 -8.96 -9.80
N ASP A 65 -18.95 -9.79 -10.60
CA ASP A 65 -19.90 -9.32 -11.63
C ASP A 65 -21.07 -8.55 -11.01
N ASP A 66 -21.66 -9.09 -9.95
CA ASP A 66 -22.78 -8.45 -9.22
C ASP A 66 -22.34 -7.12 -8.59
N MET A 67 -21.18 -7.09 -7.95
CA MET A 67 -20.64 -5.88 -7.30
C MET A 67 -20.35 -4.75 -8.29
N VAL A 68 -19.86 -5.10 -9.49
CA VAL A 68 -19.44 -4.11 -10.51
C VAL A 68 -20.62 -3.61 -11.34
N ALA A 69 -21.72 -4.38 -11.47
CA ALA A 69 -22.82 -4.11 -12.40
C ALA A 69 -23.40 -2.69 -12.29
N ASP A 70 -23.49 -2.15 -11.09
CA ASP A 70 -24.08 -0.85 -10.81
C ASP A 70 -23.07 0.24 -10.44
N ALA A 71 -21.77 -0.03 -10.54
CA ALA A 71 -20.72 0.92 -10.18
C ALA A 71 -20.50 1.98 -11.27
N ASP A 72 -20.12 3.18 -10.85
CA ASP A 72 -19.59 4.22 -11.74
C ASP A 72 -18.07 4.08 -11.89
N VAL A 73 -17.39 3.63 -10.82
CA VAL A 73 -15.95 3.39 -10.81
C VAL A 73 -15.58 2.26 -9.84
N VAL A 74 -14.60 1.45 -10.22
CA VAL A 74 -13.92 0.48 -9.36
C VAL A 74 -12.54 1.01 -9.00
N VAL A 75 -12.23 1.04 -7.70
CA VAL A 75 -10.87 1.33 -7.19
C VAL A 75 -10.30 0.05 -6.62
N HIS A 76 -9.27 -0.48 -7.28
CA HIS A 76 -8.77 -1.82 -7.02
C HIS A 76 -7.53 -1.81 -6.14
N PHE A 77 -7.74 -1.96 -4.80
CA PHE A 77 -6.67 -2.10 -3.81
C PHE A 77 -6.39 -3.57 -3.45
N ALA A 78 -7.33 -4.49 -3.68
CA ALA A 78 -7.18 -5.88 -3.27
C ALA A 78 -5.93 -6.52 -3.90
N ALA A 79 -5.02 -6.96 -3.06
CA ALA A 79 -3.80 -7.66 -3.44
C ALA A 79 -3.21 -8.40 -2.24
N GLU A 80 -2.52 -9.52 -2.50
CA GLU A 80 -1.51 -10.01 -1.58
C GLU A 80 -0.28 -9.10 -1.70
N SER A 81 0.24 -8.57 -0.56
CA SER A 81 1.21 -7.47 -0.57
C SER A 81 2.39 -7.60 0.39
N HIS A 82 2.48 -8.70 1.16
CA HIS A 82 3.59 -8.88 2.09
C HIS A 82 4.74 -9.66 1.44
N ASN A 83 5.86 -8.98 1.19
CA ASN A 83 6.99 -9.52 0.43
C ASN A 83 7.52 -10.83 1.01
N ASP A 84 7.74 -10.91 2.35
CA ASP A 84 8.23 -12.12 3.00
C ASP A 84 7.25 -13.30 2.83
N ASN A 85 5.93 -13.04 2.83
CA ASN A 85 4.93 -14.09 2.56
C ASN A 85 5.00 -14.56 1.11
N SER A 86 5.33 -13.68 0.15
CA SER A 86 5.48 -14.07 -1.26
C SER A 86 6.63 -15.05 -1.49
N LEU A 87 7.67 -14.98 -0.65
CA LEU A 87 8.79 -15.93 -0.68
C LEU A 87 8.45 -17.28 -0.05
N ARG A 88 7.45 -17.32 0.85
CA ARG A 88 7.00 -18.57 1.50
C ARG A 88 5.94 -19.30 0.67
N ASP A 89 4.94 -18.58 0.18
CA ASP A 89 3.86 -19.10 -0.66
C ASP A 89 3.52 -18.13 -1.79
N PRO A 90 4.17 -18.23 -2.95
CA PRO A 90 3.88 -17.38 -4.09
C PRO A 90 2.50 -17.67 -4.74
N SER A 91 1.88 -18.82 -4.45
CA SER A 91 0.62 -19.23 -5.11
C SER A 91 -0.54 -18.30 -4.77
N ALA A 92 -0.63 -17.84 -3.52
CA ALA A 92 -1.63 -16.87 -3.08
C ALA A 92 -1.52 -15.55 -3.87
N PHE A 93 -0.28 -15.11 -4.16
CA PHE A 93 0.00 -13.89 -4.94
C PHE A 93 -0.42 -14.02 -6.40
N VAL A 94 -0.13 -15.17 -7.02
CA VAL A 94 -0.58 -15.44 -8.40
C VAL A 94 -2.11 -15.45 -8.45
N ASN A 95 -2.75 -16.16 -7.53
CA ASN A 95 -4.21 -16.26 -7.51
C ASN A 95 -4.87 -14.89 -7.28
N THR A 96 -4.47 -14.16 -6.26
CA THR A 96 -5.09 -12.87 -5.95
C THR A 96 -4.71 -11.80 -6.97
N ASN A 97 -3.41 -11.59 -7.21
CA ASN A 97 -2.96 -10.43 -7.97
C ASN A 97 -3.15 -10.60 -9.49
N LEU A 98 -3.07 -11.83 -10.02
CA LEU A 98 -3.28 -12.07 -11.45
C LEU A 98 -4.69 -12.57 -11.77
N VAL A 99 -5.13 -13.68 -11.15
CA VAL A 99 -6.45 -14.26 -11.46
C VAL A 99 -7.55 -13.32 -10.95
N GLY A 100 -7.42 -12.75 -9.75
CA GLY A 100 -8.39 -11.77 -9.22
C GLY A 100 -8.46 -10.51 -10.08
N THR A 101 -7.33 -9.95 -10.51
CA THR A 101 -7.33 -8.80 -11.43
C THR A 101 -7.97 -9.15 -12.77
N TYR A 102 -7.68 -10.33 -13.34
CA TYR A 102 -8.35 -10.80 -14.54
C TYR A 102 -9.88 -10.89 -14.38
N THR A 103 -10.35 -11.48 -13.29
CA THR A 103 -11.78 -11.59 -12.99
C THR A 103 -12.45 -10.21 -12.93
N LEU A 104 -11.80 -9.25 -12.26
CA LEU A 104 -12.29 -7.88 -12.16
C LEU A 104 -12.32 -7.18 -13.52
N LEU A 105 -11.29 -7.36 -14.35
CA LEU A 105 -11.21 -6.80 -15.70
C LEU A 105 -12.34 -7.30 -16.61
N GLU A 106 -12.73 -8.57 -16.51
CA GLU A 106 -13.85 -9.11 -17.28
C GLU A 106 -15.20 -8.52 -16.86
N ALA A 107 -15.44 -8.29 -15.56
CA ALA A 107 -16.62 -7.61 -15.07
C ALA A 107 -16.63 -6.13 -15.52
N VAL A 108 -15.52 -5.41 -15.32
CA VAL A 108 -15.36 -4.01 -15.79
C VAL A 108 -15.63 -3.88 -17.28
N ARG A 109 -15.12 -4.80 -18.10
CA ARG A 109 -15.36 -4.85 -19.55
C ARG A 109 -16.83 -5.06 -19.89
N ARG A 110 -17.50 -5.99 -19.20
CA ARG A 110 -18.90 -6.36 -19.43
C ARG A 110 -19.84 -5.20 -19.12
N HIS A 111 -19.63 -4.56 -17.97
CA HIS A 111 -20.49 -3.49 -17.47
C HIS A 111 -20.06 -2.08 -17.90
N ARG A 112 -18.91 -1.95 -18.59
CA ARG A 112 -18.32 -0.67 -19.06
C ARG A 112 -18.10 0.31 -17.92
N VAL A 113 -17.63 -0.17 -16.81
CA VAL A 113 -17.30 0.61 -15.60
C VAL A 113 -15.87 1.13 -15.69
N ARG A 114 -15.62 2.32 -15.18
CA ARG A 114 -14.25 2.86 -15.08
C ARG A 114 -13.46 2.11 -14.02
N LEU A 115 -12.15 1.86 -14.27
CA LEU A 115 -11.24 1.21 -13.35
C LEU A 115 -10.08 2.15 -12.97
N HIS A 116 -9.80 2.27 -11.67
CA HIS A 116 -8.50 2.73 -11.20
C HIS A 116 -7.77 1.59 -10.49
N HIS A 117 -6.63 1.19 -11.04
CA HIS A 117 -5.80 0.09 -10.52
C HIS A 117 -4.65 0.62 -9.69
N ILE A 118 -4.56 0.18 -8.43
CA ILE A 118 -3.48 0.54 -7.52
C ILE A 118 -2.34 -0.47 -7.66
N SER A 119 -1.14 0.03 -7.93
CA SER A 119 0.09 -0.76 -8.04
C SER A 119 1.21 -0.17 -7.16
N THR A 120 2.43 -0.58 -7.38
CA THR A 120 3.59 -0.28 -6.54
C THR A 120 4.80 0.10 -7.39
N ASP A 121 5.72 0.87 -6.84
CA ASP A 121 7.04 1.16 -7.43
C ASP A 121 7.94 -0.08 -7.52
N GLU A 122 7.70 -1.10 -6.70
CA GLU A 122 8.46 -2.35 -6.73
C GLU A 122 8.41 -3.09 -8.09
N VAL A 123 7.46 -2.74 -8.96
CA VAL A 123 7.40 -3.29 -10.33
C VAL A 123 8.59 -2.86 -11.21
N TYR A 124 9.26 -1.77 -10.86
CA TYR A 124 10.41 -1.23 -11.59
C TYR A 124 11.75 -1.86 -11.18
N GLY A 125 11.77 -2.65 -10.11
CA GLY A 125 12.99 -3.18 -9.50
C GLY A 125 13.57 -2.23 -8.46
N ASP A 126 14.91 -2.21 -8.32
CA ASP A 126 15.59 -1.34 -7.39
C ASP A 126 16.65 -0.47 -8.08
N LEU A 127 17.12 0.54 -7.35
CA LEU A 127 18.18 1.46 -7.73
C LEU A 127 19.37 1.28 -6.80
N GLU A 128 20.57 1.57 -7.32
CA GLU A 128 21.75 1.65 -6.47
C GLU A 128 21.65 2.81 -5.47
N LEU A 129 22.23 2.67 -4.28
CA LEU A 129 22.12 3.67 -3.21
C LEU A 129 22.63 5.06 -3.62
N ASN A 130 23.63 5.12 -4.49
CA ASN A 130 24.26 6.37 -4.93
C ASN A 130 23.81 6.81 -6.34
N ASP A 131 22.87 6.11 -6.96
CA ASP A 131 22.32 6.48 -8.26
C ASP A 131 21.34 7.66 -8.07
N PRO A 132 21.48 8.80 -8.77
CA PRO A 132 20.51 9.89 -8.70
C PRO A 132 19.21 9.61 -9.47
N ALA A 133 19.11 8.49 -10.19
CA ALA A 133 17.93 8.14 -10.98
C ALA A 133 16.70 7.93 -10.09
N ARG A 134 15.54 8.19 -10.69
CA ARG A 134 14.20 7.91 -10.13
C ARG A 134 13.37 7.16 -11.16
N PHE A 135 12.45 6.34 -10.69
CA PHE A 135 11.48 5.68 -11.56
C PHE A 135 10.52 6.70 -12.16
N THR A 136 10.25 6.55 -13.45
CA THR A 136 9.26 7.32 -14.21
C THR A 136 8.26 6.36 -14.85
N GLU A 137 7.17 6.87 -15.41
CA GLU A 137 6.18 6.06 -16.13
C GLU A 137 6.75 5.35 -17.38
N SER A 138 7.94 5.74 -17.83
CA SER A 138 8.66 5.12 -18.95
C SER A 138 9.71 4.11 -18.50
N THR A 139 9.99 3.99 -17.21
CA THR A 139 10.94 3.01 -16.68
C THR A 139 10.45 1.59 -16.98
N PRO A 140 11.27 0.72 -17.58
CA PRO A 140 10.90 -0.68 -17.82
C PRO A 140 10.65 -1.42 -16.50
N TYR A 141 9.68 -2.34 -16.50
CA TYR A 141 9.45 -3.23 -15.37
C TYR A 141 10.59 -4.23 -15.21
N ASN A 142 11.11 -4.35 -13.99
CA ASN A 142 12.19 -5.28 -13.63
C ASN A 142 12.00 -5.82 -12.19
N PRO A 143 10.83 -6.42 -11.87
CA PRO A 143 10.49 -6.82 -10.51
C PRO A 143 11.43 -7.87 -9.95
N SER A 144 11.77 -7.77 -8.65
CA SER A 144 12.75 -8.61 -7.95
C SER A 144 12.13 -9.75 -7.13
N SER A 145 10.83 -9.72 -6.85
CA SER A 145 10.14 -10.67 -5.97
C SER A 145 8.89 -11.28 -6.61
N PRO A 146 8.35 -12.41 -6.08
CA PRO A 146 7.06 -12.94 -6.52
C PRO A 146 5.92 -11.91 -6.37
N TYR A 147 5.91 -11.12 -5.29
CA TYR A 147 4.97 -10.03 -5.10
C TYR A 147 5.06 -9.01 -6.23
N SER A 148 6.21 -8.38 -6.41
CA SER A 148 6.39 -7.34 -7.42
C SER A 148 6.19 -7.87 -8.84
N SER A 149 6.55 -9.14 -9.11
CA SER A 149 6.30 -9.79 -10.40
C SER A 149 4.80 -9.96 -10.68
N THR A 150 4.01 -10.36 -9.67
CA THR A 150 2.56 -10.48 -9.84
C THR A 150 1.87 -9.12 -9.98
N LYS A 151 2.37 -8.07 -9.30
CA LYS A 151 1.89 -6.70 -9.50
C LYS A 151 2.23 -6.17 -10.89
N ALA A 152 3.45 -6.37 -11.38
CA ALA A 152 3.82 -6.03 -12.76
C ALA A 152 2.94 -6.77 -13.78
N GLY A 153 2.66 -8.05 -13.53
CA GLY A 153 1.74 -8.84 -14.36
C GLY A 153 0.31 -8.29 -14.37
N SER A 154 -0.22 -7.86 -13.21
CA SER A 154 -1.55 -7.24 -13.13
C SER A 154 -1.61 -5.90 -13.87
N ASP A 155 -0.58 -5.06 -13.75
CA ASP A 155 -0.49 -3.81 -14.53
C ASP A 155 -0.50 -4.07 -16.04
N LEU A 156 0.22 -5.11 -16.49
CA LEU A 156 0.24 -5.52 -17.90
C LEU A 156 -1.12 -6.03 -18.37
N LEU A 157 -1.86 -6.76 -17.53
CA LEU A 157 -3.24 -7.17 -17.82
C LEU A 157 -4.14 -5.94 -17.99
N VAL A 158 -4.11 -4.98 -17.07
CA VAL A 158 -4.90 -3.74 -17.18
C VAL A 158 -4.60 -2.99 -18.47
N ARG A 159 -3.30 -2.82 -18.80
CA ARG A 159 -2.89 -2.17 -20.07
C ARG A 159 -3.36 -2.92 -21.30
N ALA A 160 -3.29 -4.27 -21.27
CA ALA A 160 -3.74 -5.11 -22.37
C ALA A 160 -5.26 -5.01 -22.58
N TRP A 161 -6.06 -5.02 -21.51
CA TRP A 161 -7.51 -4.86 -21.58
C TRP A 161 -7.93 -3.47 -22.06
N ALA A 162 -7.26 -2.43 -21.58
CA ALA A 162 -7.49 -1.06 -22.07
C ALA A 162 -7.22 -0.96 -23.57
N ARG A 163 -6.10 -1.53 -24.05
CA ARG A 163 -5.72 -1.47 -25.47
C ARG A 163 -6.60 -2.35 -26.37
N SER A 164 -6.90 -3.59 -25.92
CA SER A 164 -7.55 -4.59 -26.75
C SER A 164 -9.08 -4.52 -26.73
N PHE A 165 -9.65 -4.11 -25.59
CA PHE A 165 -11.09 -4.10 -25.38
C PHE A 165 -11.66 -2.71 -25.07
N GLY A 166 -10.80 -1.69 -24.99
CA GLY A 166 -11.22 -0.30 -24.80
C GLY A 166 -11.79 0.00 -23.41
N ILE A 167 -11.39 -0.75 -22.36
CA ILE A 167 -11.83 -0.39 -21.01
C ILE A 167 -11.24 0.96 -20.57
N GLU A 168 -12.01 1.73 -19.84
CA GLU A 168 -11.60 3.01 -19.28
C GLU A 168 -10.81 2.76 -17.99
N ALA A 169 -9.49 2.61 -18.11
CA ALA A 169 -8.63 2.34 -16.96
C ALA A 169 -7.53 3.39 -16.77
N THR A 170 -7.17 3.64 -15.52
CA THR A 170 -5.96 4.34 -15.10
C THR A 170 -5.19 3.47 -14.10
N ILE A 171 -3.87 3.61 -14.05
CA ILE A 171 -2.99 2.90 -13.12
C ILE A 171 -2.23 3.91 -12.28
N SER A 172 -2.05 3.63 -11.00
CA SER A 172 -1.06 4.34 -10.18
C SER A 172 -0.03 3.37 -9.61
N ASN A 173 1.25 3.73 -9.70
CA ASN A 173 2.34 3.04 -9.01
C ASN A 173 2.80 3.95 -7.87
N CYS A 174 2.59 3.53 -6.62
CA CYS A 174 2.89 4.36 -5.47
C CYS A 174 4.18 3.92 -4.76
N SER A 175 4.81 4.88 -4.09
CA SER A 175 5.89 4.63 -3.15
C SER A 175 5.37 4.00 -1.84
N ASN A 176 6.28 3.72 -0.89
CA ASN A 176 5.94 3.04 0.35
C ASN A 176 4.98 3.86 1.22
N ASN A 177 3.75 3.39 1.36
CA ASN A 177 2.75 4.03 2.18
C ASN A 177 3.00 3.79 3.68
N TYR A 178 2.75 4.82 4.50
CA TYR A 178 2.72 4.73 5.95
C TYR A 178 1.57 5.58 6.51
N GLY A 179 1.17 5.34 7.76
CA GLY A 179 0.11 6.11 8.39
C GLY A 179 -0.77 5.29 9.35
N PRO A 180 -1.89 5.88 9.80
CA PRO A 180 -2.89 5.22 10.62
C PRO A 180 -3.42 3.92 10.02
N TYR A 181 -3.75 2.94 10.87
CA TYR A 181 -4.33 1.65 10.48
C TYR A 181 -3.41 0.74 9.63
N GLN A 182 -2.12 1.04 9.50
CA GLN A 182 -1.18 0.12 8.85
C GLN A 182 -0.90 -1.09 9.76
N HIS A 183 -1.03 -2.31 9.21
CA HIS A 183 -0.83 -3.54 9.99
C HIS A 183 0.58 -3.58 10.61
N ILE A 184 0.64 -3.99 11.89
CA ILE A 184 1.86 -3.89 12.71
C ILE A 184 2.99 -4.85 12.31
N GLU A 185 2.79 -5.70 11.29
CA GLU A 185 3.87 -6.45 10.66
C GLU A 185 4.75 -5.57 9.75
N LYS A 186 4.21 -4.46 9.24
CA LYS A 186 4.92 -3.56 8.34
C LYS A 186 5.99 -2.75 9.09
N PHE A 187 7.01 -2.30 8.36
CA PHE A 187 8.23 -1.75 8.96
C PHE A 187 7.95 -0.61 9.94
N ILE A 188 7.34 0.49 9.52
CA ILE A 188 7.12 1.66 10.39
C ILE A 188 6.24 1.32 11.61
N PRO A 189 5.03 0.75 11.46
CA PRO A 189 4.19 0.47 12.62
C PRO A 189 4.81 -0.58 13.56
N ARG A 190 5.57 -1.54 13.04
CA ARG A 190 6.28 -2.51 13.88
C ARG A 190 7.29 -1.83 14.79
N GLN A 191 8.10 -0.90 14.24
CA GLN A 191 9.11 -0.22 15.05
C GLN A 191 8.46 0.71 16.09
N ILE A 192 7.40 1.45 15.72
CA ILE A 192 6.64 2.27 16.65
C ILE A 192 6.06 1.42 17.78
N THR A 193 5.35 0.36 17.45
CA THR A 193 4.70 -0.51 18.45
C THR A 193 5.70 -1.32 19.27
N ASN A 194 6.90 -1.61 18.75
CA ASN A 194 8.01 -2.16 19.55
C ASN A 194 8.36 -1.20 20.68
N VAL A 195 8.69 0.04 20.36
CA VAL A 195 9.04 1.04 21.38
C VAL A 195 7.92 1.24 22.40
N LEU A 196 6.67 1.37 21.92
CA LEU A 196 5.49 1.54 22.79
C LEU A 196 5.22 0.34 23.70
N ALA A 197 5.64 -0.87 23.30
CA ALA A 197 5.56 -2.11 24.08
C ALA A 197 6.81 -2.37 24.94
N GLY A 198 7.79 -1.44 24.97
CA GLY A 198 9.06 -1.63 25.71
C GLY A 198 10.04 -2.58 25.05
N LEU A 199 9.85 -2.89 23.77
CA LEU A 199 10.74 -3.72 22.96
C LEU A 199 11.70 -2.84 22.14
N ARG A 200 12.87 -3.40 21.80
CA ARG A 200 13.81 -2.69 20.91
C ARG A 200 13.39 -2.83 19.45
N PRO A 201 13.37 -1.75 18.65
CA PRO A 201 13.24 -1.82 17.19
C PRO A 201 14.24 -2.76 16.55
N LYS A 202 13.88 -3.35 15.40
CA LYS A 202 14.72 -4.31 14.67
C LYS A 202 15.07 -3.75 13.29
N VAL A 203 16.37 -3.67 13.00
CA VAL A 203 16.91 -3.14 11.75
C VAL A 203 17.57 -4.27 10.96
N TYR A 204 17.09 -4.55 9.76
CA TYR A 204 17.66 -5.54 8.86
C TYR A 204 19.06 -5.11 8.37
N GLY A 205 20.01 -6.04 8.38
CA GLY A 205 21.37 -5.84 7.88
C GLY A 205 22.05 -4.61 8.47
N THR A 206 22.37 -3.63 7.64
CA THR A 206 22.97 -2.34 8.06
C THR A 206 21.93 -1.24 8.24
N GLY A 207 20.70 -1.44 7.76
CA GLY A 207 19.64 -0.43 7.71
C GLY A 207 19.83 0.65 6.62
N ALA A 208 20.80 0.45 5.72
CA ALA A 208 21.12 1.42 4.68
C ALA A 208 20.10 1.47 3.52
N ASN A 209 19.19 0.48 3.44
CA ASN A 209 18.15 0.44 2.42
C ASN A 209 17.28 1.70 2.50
N VAL A 210 17.09 2.37 1.36
CA VAL A 210 16.31 3.60 1.24
C VAL A 210 14.94 3.30 0.67
N ARG A 211 13.91 3.93 1.24
CA ARG A 211 12.55 3.90 0.71
C ARG A 211 12.05 5.32 0.51
N ASP A 212 11.25 5.51 -0.52
CA ASP A 212 10.46 6.72 -0.69
C ASP A 212 9.15 6.53 0.09
N TRP A 213 8.88 7.39 1.06
CA TRP A 213 7.75 7.26 1.97
C TRP A 213 6.67 8.29 1.64
N ILE A 214 5.42 7.83 1.56
CA ILE A 214 4.25 8.68 1.37
C ILE A 214 3.20 8.42 2.45
N HIS A 215 2.66 9.49 3.03
CA HIS A 215 1.54 9.34 3.96
C HIS A 215 0.30 8.81 3.22
N VAL A 216 -0.44 7.91 3.85
CA VAL A 216 -1.60 7.25 3.23
C VAL A 216 -2.70 8.22 2.81
N ASP A 217 -2.85 9.34 3.52
CA ASP A 217 -3.80 10.39 3.15
C ASP A 217 -3.41 11.08 1.84
N ASP A 218 -2.12 11.39 1.67
CA ASP A 218 -1.59 11.99 0.43
C ASP A 218 -1.73 11.04 -0.75
N HIS A 219 -1.45 9.74 -0.52
CA HIS A 219 -1.70 8.72 -1.52
C HIS A 219 -3.17 8.68 -1.95
N ASN A 220 -4.10 8.68 -1.00
CA ASN A 220 -5.53 8.60 -1.29
C ASN A 220 -6.08 9.87 -1.95
N ASP A 221 -5.54 11.04 -1.65
CA ASP A 221 -5.84 12.28 -2.37
C ASP A 221 -5.33 12.24 -3.82
N ALA A 222 -4.14 11.68 -4.05
CA ALA A 222 -3.63 11.45 -5.39
C ALA A 222 -4.53 10.48 -6.18
N VAL A 223 -4.99 9.39 -5.56
CA VAL A 223 -5.92 8.43 -6.17
C VAL A 223 -7.21 9.13 -6.60
N TRP A 224 -7.80 9.95 -5.74
CA TRP A 224 -8.98 10.74 -6.09
C TRP A 224 -8.72 11.74 -7.22
N THR A 225 -7.59 12.43 -7.18
CA THR A 225 -7.18 13.34 -8.25
C THR A 225 -7.07 12.61 -9.60
N ILE A 226 -6.54 11.38 -9.61
CA ILE A 226 -6.46 10.56 -10.82
C ILE A 226 -7.85 10.06 -11.27
N ILE A 227 -8.71 9.69 -10.34
CA ILE A 227 -10.09 9.29 -10.65
C ILE A 227 -10.85 10.46 -11.30
N GLU A 228 -10.71 11.68 -10.79
CA GLU A 228 -11.46 12.85 -11.27
C GLU A 228 -10.86 13.44 -12.55
N HIS A 229 -9.55 13.48 -12.69
CA HIS A 229 -8.84 14.25 -13.72
C HIS A 229 -7.85 13.46 -14.57
N GLY A 230 -7.50 12.22 -14.17
CA GLY A 230 -6.52 11.40 -14.88
C GLY A 230 -7.01 10.99 -16.27
N ARG A 231 -6.08 11.04 -17.23
CA ARG A 231 -6.36 10.62 -18.61
C ARG A 231 -6.46 9.10 -18.70
N ILE A 232 -7.53 8.60 -19.29
CA ILE A 232 -7.75 7.16 -19.53
C ILE A 232 -6.56 6.55 -20.29
N GLY A 233 -6.17 5.35 -19.88
CA GLY A 233 -5.03 4.61 -20.44
C GLY A 233 -3.66 5.05 -19.89
N GLN A 234 -3.62 6.05 -18.98
CA GLN A 234 -2.36 6.54 -18.43
C GLN A 234 -2.01 5.87 -17.10
N THR A 235 -0.72 5.80 -16.85
CA THR A 235 -0.13 5.50 -15.55
C THR A 235 0.37 6.80 -14.92
N TYR A 236 0.22 6.93 -13.60
CA TYR A 236 0.74 8.03 -12.78
C TYR A 236 1.54 7.48 -11.61
N LEU A 237 2.72 8.01 -11.37
CA LEU A 237 3.53 7.66 -10.22
C LEU A 237 3.16 8.58 -9.04
N ILE A 238 2.94 7.97 -7.86
CA ILE A 238 2.55 8.68 -6.65
C ILE A 238 3.65 8.58 -5.60
N GLY A 239 4.39 9.67 -5.40
CA GLY A 239 5.49 9.80 -4.43
C GLY A 239 5.55 11.20 -3.85
N ALA A 240 6.11 11.31 -2.63
CA ALA A 240 6.18 12.56 -1.88
C ALA A 240 7.63 13.06 -1.63
N ASP A 241 8.61 12.57 -2.39
CA ASP A 241 10.04 12.86 -2.22
C ASP A 241 10.56 12.51 -0.81
N GLY A 242 9.99 11.46 -0.20
CA GLY A 242 10.24 11.03 1.18
C GLY A 242 11.40 10.05 1.34
N GLU A 243 12.42 10.09 0.47
CA GLU A 243 13.56 9.17 0.49
C GLU A 243 14.29 9.21 1.84
N THR A 244 14.22 8.10 2.58
CA THR A 244 14.82 7.98 3.92
C THR A 244 15.32 6.55 4.14
N SER A 245 16.51 6.41 4.75
CA SER A 245 17.04 5.09 5.09
C SER A 245 16.23 4.44 6.22
N ASN A 246 16.15 3.10 6.23
CA ASN A 246 15.48 2.37 7.30
C ASN A 246 16.07 2.69 8.67
N LEU A 247 17.39 2.87 8.76
CA LEU A 247 18.07 3.23 10.00
C LEU A 247 17.65 4.63 10.49
N ASP A 248 17.56 5.61 9.58
CA ASP A 248 17.16 6.97 9.96
C ASP A 248 15.68 7.02 10.35
N VAL A 249 14.79 6.25 9.71
CA VAL A 249 13.40 6.09 10.15
C VAL A 249 13.33 5.58 11.59
N VAL A 250 14.11 4.55 11.93
CA VAL A 250 14.15 4.01 13.32
C VAL A 250 14.65 5.05 14.30
N ARG A 251 15.69 5.80 13.99
CA ARG A 251 16.20 6.89 14.84
C ARG A 251 15.19 8.02 15.03
N MET A 252 14.45 8.39 13.97
CA MET A 252 13.36 9.37 14.08
C MET A 252 12.28 8.88 15.04
N ILE A 253 11.85 7.61 14.93
CA ILE A 253 10.87 6.99 15.84
C ILE A 253 11.37 7.02 17.29
N LEU A 254 12.62 6.61 17.52
CA LEU A 254 13.22 6.62 18.86
C LEU A 254 13.26 8.04 19.44
N THR A 255 13.70 9.02 18.66
CA THR A 255 13.76 10.42 19.05
C THR A 255 12.39 10.96 19.45
N GLU A 256 11.36 10.70 18.61
CA GLU A 256 9.99 11.17 18.86
C GLU A 256 9.37 10.54 20.11
N LEU A 257 9.76 9.29 20.44
CA LEU A 257 9.31 8.58 21.63
C LEU A 257 10.25 8.77 22.84
N GLY A 258 11.22 9.69 22.76
CA GLY A 258 12.11 10.04 23.87
C GLY A 258 13.09 8.93 24.25
N GLN A 259 13.45 8.04 23.33
CA GLN A 259 14.41 6.98 23.53
C GLN A 259 15.79 7.38 22.99
N PRO A 260 16.90 6.76 23.49
CA PRO A 260 18.23 6.89 22.89
C PRO A 260 18.21 6.48 21.41
N ASP A 261 18.94 7.19 20.55
CA ASP A 261 19.00 7.00 19.11
C ASP A 261 19.65 5.69 18.66
N ASP A 262 20.34 5.00 19.59
CA ASP A 262 20.95 3.67 19.45
C ASP A 262 20.16 2.54 20.13
N ALA A 263 18.95 2.81 20.62
CA ALA A 263 18.11 1.86 21.34
C ALA A 263 17.40 0.86 20.39
N PHE A 264 18.10 0.29 19.42
CA PHE A 264 17.61 -0.72 18.47
C PHE A 264 18.58 -1.89 18.37
N ASP A 265 18.17 -2.97 17.70
CA ASP A 265 19.00 -4.14 17.41
C ASP A 265 19.11 -4.34 15.90
N PHE A 266 20.31 -4.67 15.41
CA PHE A 266 20.49 -5.20 14.08
C PHE A 266 20.10 -6.68 14.02
N VAL A 267 19.39 -7.08 12.97
CA VAL A 267 19.02 -8.48 12.71
C VAL A 267 19.53 -8.92 11.34
N THR A 268 19.55 -10.23 11.10
CA THR A 268 19.95 -10.81 9.82
C THR A 268 19.13 -10.19 8.68
N ASP A 269 19.81 -9.82 7.60
CA ASP A 269 19.15 -9.28 6.42
C ASP A 269 18.37 -10.34 5.64
N ARG A 270 17.34 -9.93 4.93
CA ARG A 270 16.56 -10.84 4.08
C ARG A 270 17.23 -11.04 2.72
N PRO A 271 17.12 -12.23 2.10
CA PRO A 271 17.59 -12.45 0.73
C PRO A 271 16.86 -11.53 -0.27
N GLY A 272 17.60 -10.97 -1.23
CA GLY A 272 17.03 -10.13 -2.29
C GLY A 272 16.42 -8.82 -1.75
N HIS A 273 17.00 -8.25 -0.69
CA HIS A 273 16.52 -6.99 -0.13
C HIS A 273 16.91 -5.83 -1.03
N ASP A 274 15.95 -5.26 -1.75
CA ASP A 274 16.14 -4.12 -2.64
C ASP A 274 16.80 -2.94 -1.93
N LEU A 275 17.75 -2.29 -2.60
CA LEU A 275 18.60 -1.26 -2.01
C LEU A 275 17.88 0.07 -1.89
N ARG A 276 17.29 0.57 -2.97
CA ARG A 276 16.66 1.90 -3.00
C ARG A 276 15.47 1.94 -3.93
N TYR A 277 14.41 2.61 -3.48
CA TYR A 277 13.29 3.06 -4.30
C TYR A 277 13.21 4.57 -4.29
N ALA A 278 12.93 5.16 -5.44
CA ALA A 278 12.68 6.58 -5.59
C ALA A 278 11.77 6.81 -6.80
N ILE A 279 10.72 7.58 -6.61
CA ILE A 279 9.71 7.88 -7.62
C ILE A 279 9.83 9.34 -8.09
N ASP A 280 9.64 9.56 -9.39
CA ASP A 280 9.40 10.88 -9.97
C ASP A 280 7.90 11.08 -10.20
N SER A 281 7.25 11.83 -9.33
CA SER A 281 5.82 12.17 -9.43
C SER A 281 5.53 13.45 -10.23
N THR A 282 6.51 13.96 -11.00
CA THR A 282 6.37 15.21 -11.78
C THR A 282 5.16 15.20 -12.71
N LYS A 283 4.88 14.09 -13.39
CA LYS A 283 3.72 13.97 -14.27
C LYS A 283 2.40 14.19 -13.52
N LEU A 284 2.22 13.54 -12.38
CA LEU A 284 1.02 13.70 -11.55
C LEU A 284 0.86 15.17 -11.10
N ARG A 285 1.95 15.77 -10.63
CA ARG A 285 1.95 17.17 -10.16
C ARG A 285 1.68 18.16 -11.28
N THR A 286 2.31 18.01 -12.44
CA THR A 286 2.21 18.98 -13.54
C THR A 286 0.95 18.82 -14.38
N GLU A 287 0.48 17.59 -14.63
CA GLU A 287 -0.71 17.36 -15.43
C GLU A 287 -2.01 17.50 -14.62
N LEU A 288 -2.02 17.08 -13.35
CA LEU A 288 -3.23 17.01 -12.55
C LEU A 288 -3.25 18.00 -11.36
N GLY A 289 -2.17 18.71 -11.11
CA GLY A 289 -2.07 19.74 -10.06
C GLY A 289 -2.01 19.17 -8.64
N TRP A 290 -1.79 17.85 -8.47
CA TRP A 290 -1.69 17.24 -7.14
C TRP A 290 -0.40 17.65 -6.42
N THR A 291 -0.50 17.87 -5.11
CA THR A 291 0.65 18.10 -4.21
C THR A 291 0.39 17.40 -2.89
N PRO A 292 1.40 16.75 -2.27
CA PRO A 292 1.23 16.13 -0.96
C PRO A 292 0.99 17.19 0.13
N HIS A 293 0.20 16.85 1.13
CA HIS A 293 0.01 17.64 2.33
C HIS A 293 1.27 17.56 3.22
N TYR A 294 1.79 16.35 3.43
CA TYR A 294 3.04 16.14 4.16
C TYR A 294 4.24 16.33 3.23
N THR A 295 4.76 17.56 3.19
CA THR A 295 5.95 17.90 2.40
C THR A 295 7.26 17.45 3.07
N HIS A 296 7.21 17.10 4.36
CA HIS A 296 8.32 16.54 5.10
C HIS A 296 7.90 15.22 5.75
N PHE A 297 8.64 14.17 5.47
CA PHE A 297 8.38 12.82 6.02
C PHE A 297 8.27 12.81 7.55
N ARG A 298 9.10 13.62 8.24
CA ARG A 298 9.11 13.69 9.71
C ARG A 298 7.76 14.11 10.30
N ASP A 299 7.05 15.03 9.65
CA ASP A 299 5.79 15.56 10.18
C ASP A 299 4.69 14.48 10.14
N GLY A 300 4.54 13.80 8.99
CA GLY A 300 3.60 12.68 8.87
C GLY A 300 3.99 11.47 9.75
N LEU A 301 5.31 11.25 9.97
CA LEU A 301 5.76 10.21 10.89
C LEU A 301 5.38 10.53 12.34
N ALA A 302 5.52 11.79 12.77
CA ALA A 302 5.10 12.23 14.12
C ALA A 302 3.60 12.01 14.35
N ASP A 303 2.75 12.42 13.39
CA ASP A 303 1.31 12.17 13.44
C ASP A 303 0.97 10.68 13.47
N THR A 304 1.70 9.88 12.70
CA THR A 304 1.54 8.42 12.69
C THR A 304 1.92 7.82 14.05
N ILE A 305 3.03 8.24 14.66
CA ILE A 305 3.45 7.80 15.99
C ILE A 305 2.40 8.15 17.04
N ASP A 306 1.86 9.37 16.98
CA ASP A 306 0.82 9.83 17.91
C ASP A 306 -0.45 8.99 17.77
N TRP A 307 -0.82 8.64 16.52
CA TRP A 307 -1.95 7.75 16.28
C TRP A 307 -1.76 6.38 16.94
N TYR A 308 -0.60 5.70 16.76
CA TYR A 308 -0.34 4.39 17.40
C TYR A 308 -0.28 4.50 18.92
N ARG A 309 0.21 5.61 19.46
CA ARG A 309 0.26 5.87 20.90
C ARG A 309 -1.14 5.98 21.51
N THR A 310 -2.07 6.64 20.80
CA THR A 310 -3.43 6.93 21.29
C THR A 310 -4.43 5.81 20.96
N ASN A 311 -4.13 4.93 19.99
CA ASN A 311 -5.03 3.87 19.55
C ASN A 311 -4.47 2.46 19.87
N ARG A 312 -4.01 2.25 21.11
CA ARG A 312 -3.41 0.97 21.52
C ARG A 312 -4.35 -0.21 21.35
N ASP A 313 -5.63 -0.06 21.65
CA ASP A 313 -6.65 -1.12 21.54
C ASP A 313 -6.77 -1.68 20.13
N TRP A 314 -6.39 -0.89 19.10
CA TRP A 314 -6.45 -1.32 17.72
C TRP A 314 -5.35 -2.34 17.35
N TRP A 315 -4.18 -2.29 18.01
CA TRP A 315 -3.01 -3.09 17.60
C TRP A 315 -2.41 -3.98 18.71
N GLU A 316 -2.64 -3.69 19.99
CA GLU A 316 -1.90 -4.30 21.10
C GLU A 316 -2.18 -5.82 21.21
N ASN A 317 -3.40 -6.26 20.91
CA ASN A 317 -3.78 -7.66 20.94
C ASN A 317 -2.99 -8.54 19.96
N ASP A 318 -2.63 -8.00 18.79
CA ASP A 318 -1.94 -8.75 17.74
C ASP A 318 -0.41 -8.68 17.90
N LYS A 319 0.10 -7.81 18.81
CA LYS A 319 1.53 -7.53 18.93
C LYS A 319 2.35 -8.78 19.23
N SER A 320 1.93 -9.60 20.17
CA SER A 320 2.66 -10.82 20.55
C SER A 320 2.68 -11.86 19.41
N VAL A 321 1.64 -11.97 18.64
CA VAL A 321 1.54 -12.91 17.51
C VAL A 321 2.54 -12.49 16.42
N VAL A 322 2.57 -11.21 16.09
CA VAL A 322 3.48 -10.66 15.08
C VAL A 322 4.95 -10.83 15.52
N GLU A 323 5.31 -10.48 16.76
CA GLU A 323 6.70 -10.61 17.20
C GLU A 323 7.16 -12.07 17.31
N ASN A 324 6.30 -13.00 17.71
CA ASN A 324 6.62 -14.42 17.71
C ASN A 324 6.88 -14.97 16.29
N ALA A 325 6.11 -14.52 15.29
CA ALA A 325 6.32 -14.90 13.89
C ALA A 325 7.70 -14.42 13.38
N TYR A 326 8.11 -13.22 13.76
CA TYR A 326 9.43 -12.68 13.40
C TYR A 326 10.58 -13.33 14.19
N ALA A 327 10.40 -13.64 15.48
CA ALA A 327 11.43 -14.27 16.29
C ALA A 327 11.87 -15.63 15.74
N ALA A 328 10.99 -16.34 15.03
CA ALA A 328 11.31 -17.61 14.37
C ALA A 328 12.21 -17.46 13.13
N SER A 329 12.35 -16.27 12.56
CA SER A 329 13.08 -16.01 11.31
C SER A 329 14.20 -14.98 11.43
N GLN A 330 14.38 -14.32 12.57
CA GLN A 330 15.35 -13.24 12.76
C GLN A 330 16.34 -13.58 13.87
N GLU A 331 17.64 -13.55 13.55
CA GLU A 331 18.72 -13.61 14.55
C GLU A 331 19.27 -12.20 14.81
N VAL A 332 19.42 -11.85 16.10
CA VAL A 332 20.04 -10.58 16.51
C VAL A 332 21.55 -10.67 16.29
N ILE A 333 22.07 -9.75 15.49
CA ILE A 333 23.51 -9.62 15.25
C ILE A 333 24.11 -8.83 16.42
N ARG A 334 24.90 -9.50 17.26
CA ARG A 334 25.70 -8.84 18.30
C ARG A 334 26.93 -8.24 17.65
N ARG A 335 27.01 -6.93 17.56
CA ARG A 335 28.18 -6.16 17.11
C ARG A 335 28.99 -5.69 18.30
#